data_c1a86c1cf5ce34ad1b0892c8de4c71d8
#
_entry.id   c1a86c1cf5ce34ad1b0892c8de4c71d8
#
_cell.length_a   1.000
_cell.length_b   1.000
_cell.length_c   1.000
_cell.angle_alpha   90.00
_cell.angle_beta   90.00
_cell.angle_gamma   90.00
#
_symmetry.space_group_name_H-M   'P 1'
#
loop_
_entity.id
_entity.type
_entity.pdbx_description
1 polymer ?
#
loop_
_entity_poly.entity_id
_entity_poly.type
_entity_poly.pdbx_seq_one_letter_code
_entity_poly.pdbx_strand_id
1 'polypeptide(L)'
;MTAFERRTRRAQSRLAAVGADALALTPGRDCYYLTGVDAEASDRLQLLVVPADGDPTFVVPTLEADAVRAATWVDDVRTWEDETGPGPALDPLLDTLSPSRVLLADRMWARFSLALRERLPDASFGLASEVLSPLRRRKDDRELDALRAAGDAADATMRDLRALGADAVGMTEADLAAYIEERLEANGGTGVAFGTIVGAGPNGADPHHASGEREIRAGEPVVLDFGTRVDAYPSDQTRTVVFDGEPSEEFRRVHDAVREAQSRAVAAVEPGVTAGSVDRAAREVIEDAGYGDRFVHRTGHGVGLDVHEAPDIVAGNETVLEPGMVFSVEPGVYLPDRFGVRIEDLVVVTEDGSERLNHTDRRWRV
;
A
#
# COMPACT_ATOMS: atom_id res chain seq x y z
N MET A 1 3.84 7.08 -26.70
CA MET A 1 4.32 7.34 -25.33
C MET A 1 3.51 6.49 -24.36
N THR A 2 4.16 5.60 -23.64
CA THR A 2 3.55 4.72 -22.62
C THR A 2 3.12 5.49 -21.38
N ALA A 3 2.34 4.86 -20.47
CA ALA A 3 2.02 5.46 -19.18
C ALA A 3 3.30 5.71 -18.34
N PHE A 4 4.22 4.75 -18.35
CA PHE A 4 5.50 4.83 -17.65
C PHE A 4 6.36 6.01 -18.16
N GLU A 5 6.48 6.17 -19.47
CA GLU A 5 7.20 7.29 -20.07
C GLU A 5 6.57 8.65 -19.69
N ARG A 6 5.23 8.78 -19.72
CA ARG A 6 4.54 10.00 -19.25
C ARG A 6 4.85 10.32 -17.79
N ARG A 7 4.85 9.29 -16.91
CA ARG A 7 5.16 9.44 -15.49
C ARG A 7 6.60 9.88 -15.29
N THR A 8 7.55 9.34 -16.06
CA THR A 8 8.96 9.73 -16.03
C THR A 8 9.12 11.19 -16.46
N ARG A 9 8.49 11.64 -17.55
CA ARG A 9 8.54 13.06 -17.97
C ARG A 9 7.95 14.01 -16.92
N ARG A 10 6.89 13.60 -16.23
CA ARG A 10 6.34 14.35 -15.09
C ARG A 10 7.31 14.40 -13.91
N ALA A 11 8.00 13.31 -13.61
CA ALA A 11 9.03 13.27 -12.56
C ALA A 11 10.20 14.21 -12.91
N GLN A 12 10.68 14.21 -14.15
CA GLN A 12 11.72 15.13 -14.65
C GLN A 12 11.30 16.60 -14.49
N SER A 13 10.08 16.94 -14.85
CA SER A 13 9.56 18.31 -14.66
C SER A 13 9.54 18.74 -13.19
N ARG A 14 9.25 17.80 -12.28
CA ARG A 14 9.27 18.07 -10.83
C ARG A 14 10.68 18.13 -10.28
N LEU A 15 11.62 17.31 -10.77
CA LEU A 15 13.05 17.42 -10.42
C LEU A 15 13.55 18.85 -10.64
N ALA A 16 13.30 19.40 -11.83
CA ALA A 16 13.65 20.78 -12.13
C ALA A 16 13.00 21.78 -11.17
N ALA A 17 11.74 21.58 -10.80
CA ALA A 17 11.01 22.47 -9.90
C ALA A 17 11.55 22.45 -8.46
N VAL A 18 12.09 21.31 -7.99
CA VAL A 18 12.71 21.21 -6.64
C VAL A 18 14.22 21.47 -6.64
N GLY A 19 14.80 21.81 -7.82
CA GLY A 19 16.22 22.07 -7.96
C GLY A 19 17.09 20.82 -7.76
N ALA A 20 16.63 19.66 -8.19
CA ALA A 20 17.39 18.43 -8.19
C ALA A 20 17.75 18.03 -9.64
N ASP A 21 18.95 17.46 -9.81
CA ASP A 21 19.50 17.14 -11.12
C ASP A 21 19.18 15.73 -11.59
N ALA A 22 18.98 14.80 -10.65
CA ALA A 22 18.65 13.41 -10.97
C ALA A 22 17.91 12.67 -9.83
N LEU A 23 17.13 11.64 -10.22
CA LEU A 23 16.75 10.52 -9.34
C LEU A 23 17.74 9.38 -9.53
N ALA A 24 18.07 8.69 -8.45
CA ALA A 24 18.79 7.43 -8.44
C ALA A 24 17.96 6.38 -7.70
N LEU A 25 17.33 5.47 -8.44
CA LEU A 25 16.34 4.53 -7.91
C LEU A 25 16.87 3.09 -8.03
N THR A 26 16.83 2.36 -6.93
CA THR A 26 16.99 0.91 -6.93
C THR A 26 15.66 0.22 -7.29
N PRO A 27 15.64 -1.08 -7.66
CA PRO A 27 14.42 -1.84 -7.85
C PRO A 27 13.43 -1.66 -6.70
N GLY A 28 12.15 -1.60 -7.04
CA GLY A 28 11.05 -1.35 -6.11
C GLY A 28 9.95 -0.51 -6.77
N ARG A 29 9.00 -0.06 -5.98
CA ARG A 29 7.76 0.55 -6.50
C ARG A 29 7.98 1.86 -7.26
N ASP A 30 8.96 2.67 -6.88
CA ASP A 30 9.30 3.90 -7.59
C ASP A 30 9.92 3.62 -8.97
N CYS A 31 10.81 2.63 -9.04
CA CYS A 31 11.38 2.17 -10.31
C CYS A 31 10.28 1.61 -11.22
N TYR A 32 9.41 0.74 -10.68
CA TYR A 32 8.24 0.22 -11.42
C TYR A 32 7.34 1.34 -11.93
N TYR A 33 7.01 2.33 -11.09
CA TYR A 33 6.14 3.46 -11.45
C TYR A 33 6.61 4.21 -12.69
N LEU A 34 7.93 4.35 -12.85
CA LEU A 34 8.53 5.09 -13.95
C LEU A 34 8.83 4.22 -15.18
N THR A 35 9.05 2.91 -15.01
CA THR A 35 9.64 2.08 -16.07
C THR A 35 8.85 0.81 -16.42
N GLY A 36 8.03 0.31 -15.52
CA GLY A 36 7.34 -0.97 -15.63
C GLY A 36 8.18 -2.18 -15.19
N VAL A 37 9.45 -1.99 -14.80
CA VAL A 37 10.30 -3.08 -14.31
C VAL A 37 9.88 -3.47 -12.90
N ASP A 38 9.28 -4.64 -12.77
CA ASP A 38 8.93 -5.24 -11.47
C ASP A 38 10.07 -6.17 -11.03
N ALA A 39 10.94 -5.62 -10.21
CA ALA A 39 12.10 -6.32 -9.67
C ALA A 39 12.31 -5.94 -8.21
N GLU A 40 12.96 -6.83 -7.46
CA GLU A 40 13.33 -6.60 -6.06
C GLU A 40 14.81 -6.20 -5.95
N ALA A 41 15.10 -5.36 -4.95
CA ALA A 41 16.47 -4.97 -4.64
C ALA A 41 17.25 -6.19 -4.10
N SER A 42 18.48 -6.36 -4.59
CA SER A 42 19.38 -7.43 -4.18
C SER A 42 20.71 -6.89 -3.67
N ASP A 43 21.63 -7.78 -3.32
CA ASP A 43 23.01 -7.43 -2.94
C ASP A 43 23.84 -6.87 -4.10
N ARG A 44 23.41 -7.03 -5.36
CA ARG A 44 23.99 -6.44 -6.55
C ARG A 44 23.31 -5.12 -6.88
N LEU A 45 24.09 -4.10 -7.21
CA LEU A 45 23.54 -2.80 -7.58
C LEU A 45 22.79 -2.88 -8.91
N GLN A 46 21.51 -2.62 -8.85
CA GLN A 46 20.67 -2.27 -9.99
C GLN A 46 20.21 -0.82 -9.76
N LEU A 47 20.43 0.04 -10.71
CA LEU A 47 20.18 1.47 -10.57
C LEU A 47 19.49 2.02 -11.82
N LEU A 48 18.37 2.69 -11.64
CA LEU A 48 17.78 3.58 -12.62
C LEU A 48 18.20 5.01 -12.28
N VAL A 49 18.87 5.65 -13.21
CA VAL A 49 19.20 7.09 -13.13
C VAL A 49 18.25 7.84 -14.06
N VAL A 50 17.48 8.77 -13.50
CA VAL A 50 16.58 9.64 -14.25
C VAL A 50 17.06 11.08 -14.11
N PRO A 51 17.75 11.64 -15.12
CA PRO A 51 18.18 13.04 -15.09
C PRO A 51 16.99 13.99 -15.22
N ALA A 52 17.12 15.21 -14.71
CA ALA A 52 16.10 16.26 -14.89
C ALA A 52 15.92 16.62 -16.38
N ASP A 53 16.98 16.51 -17.18
CA ASP A 53 16.97 16.68 -18.63
C ASP A 53 17.73 15.54 -19.31
N GLY A 54 17.15 15.00 -20.39
CA GLY A 54 17.70 13.85 -21.11
C GLY A 54 16.95 12.55 -20.85
N ASP A 55 17.52 11.45 -21.31
CA ASP A 55 16.86 10.14 -21.21
C ASP A 55 17.37 9.36 -19.99
N PRO A 56 16.47 8.57 -19.35
CA PRO A 56 16.86 7.72 -18.24
C PRO A 56 17.78 6.59 -18.67
N THR A 57 18.62 6.13 -17.76
CA THR A 57 19.59 5.05 -17.98
C THR A 57 19.47 4.01 -16.86
N PHE A 58 19.42 2.74 -17.22
CA PHE A 58 19.64 1.64 -16.28
C PHE A 58 21.12 1.26 -16.21
N VAL A 59 21.59 0.96 -15.00
CA VAL A 59 22.90 0.32 -14.74
C VAL A 59 22.63 -0.94 -13.94
N VAL A 60 22.82 -2.10 -14.55
CA VAL A 60 22.42 -3.40 -13.99
C VAL A 60 23.49 -4.47 -14.19
N PRO A 61 23.53 -5.54 -13.35
CA PRO A 61 24.35 -6.70 -13.66
C PRO A 61 23.97 -7.28 -15.03
N THR A 62 24.93 -7.83 -15.77
CA THR A 62 24.67 -8.49 -17.05
C THR A 62 23.61 -9.58 -16.93
N LEU A 63 23.56 -10.27 -15.78
CA LEU A 63 22.55 -11.29 -15.48
C LEU A 63 21.10 -10.78 -15.60
N GLU A 64 20.86 -9.52 -15.23
CA GLU A 64 19.50 -8.94 -15.15
C GLU A 64 19.12 -8.19 -16.44
N ALA A 65 20.10 -7.95 -17.32
CA ALA A 65 19.94 -7.02 -18.44
C ALA A 65 18.81 -7.39 -19.40
N ASP A 66 18.67 -8.67 -19.75
CA ASP A 66 17.66 -9.10 -20.72
C ASP A 66 16.24 -8.99 -20.14
N ALA A 67 16.06 -9.31 -18.86
CA ALA A 67 14.79 -9.14 -18.16
C ALA A 67 14.39 -7.65 -18.10
N VAL A 68 15.35 -6.78 -17.75
CA VAL A 68 15.11 -5.33 -17.70
C VAL A 68 14.75 -4.80 -19.09
N ARG A 69 15.52 -5.14 -20.16
CA ARG A 69 15.23 -4.70 -21.53
C ARG A 69 13.85 -5.15 -22.03
N ALA A 70 13.42 -6.34 -21.64
CA ALA A 70 12.11 -6.87 -22.04
C ALA A 70 10.94 -6.14 -21.34
N ALA A 71 11.16 -5.61 -20.15
CA ALA A 71 10.10 -5.02 -19.30
C ALA A 71 9.99 -3.49 -19.42
N THR A 72 11.10 -2.80 -19.84
CA THR A 72 11.16 -1.33 -19.82
C THR A 72 10.99 -0.69 -21.19
N TRP A 73 10.59 0.58 -21.18
CA TRP A 73 10.63 1.48 -22.33
C TRP A 73 11.96 2.26 -22.43
N VAL A 74 12.84 2.11 -21.43
CA VAL A 74 14.15 2.82 -21.36
C VAL A 74 15.13 2.12 -22.29
N ASP A 75 15.70 2.86 -23.25
CA ASP A 75 16.60 2.30 -24.27
C ASP A 75 18.04 2.09 -23.76
N ASP A 76 18.56 2.99 -22.90
CA ASP A 76 19.93 2.88 -22.39
C ASP A 76 19.99 1.96 -21.17
N VAL A 77 20.43 0.70 -21.40
CA VAL A 77 20.65 -0.31 -20.37
C VAL A 77 22.12 -0.74 -20.38
N ARG A 78 22.91 -0.16 -19.47
CA ARG A 78 24.34 -0.43 -19.27
C ARG A 78 24.52 -1.60 -18.32
N THR A 79 25.48 -2.46 -18.63
CA THR A 79 25.73 -3.67 -17.86
C THR A 79 27.07 -3.67 -17.16
N TRP A 80 27.18 -4.44 -16.11
CA TRP A 80 28.41 -4.67 -15.37
C TRP A 80 28.55 -6.15 -14.94
N GLU A 81 29.80 -6.59 -14.77
CA GLU A 81 30.16 -7.95 -14.37
C GLU A 81 30.65 -7.97 -12.92
N ASP A 82 30.48 -9.10 -12.21
CA ASP A 82 30.87 -9.25 -10.81
C ASP A 82 32.38 -8.97 -10.58
N GLU A 83 33.24 -9.30 -11.57
CA GLU A 83 34.69 -9.09 -11.48
C GLU A 83 35.09 -7.61 -11.49
N THR A 84 34.34 -6.76 -12.17
CA THR A 84 34.66 -5.33 -12.33
C THR A 84 33.78 -4.43 -11.47
N GLY A 85 32.63 -4.94 -11.03
CA GLY A 85 31.62 -4.16 -10.33
C GLY A 85 30.96 -3.08 -11.19
N PRO A 86 30.11 -2.24 -10.62
CA PRO A 86 29.30 -1.27 -11.37
C PRO A 86 30.09 -0.03 -11.86
N GLY A 87 31.31 0.22 -11.33
CA GLY A 87 32.10 1.43 -11.65
C GLY A 87 32.24 1.72 -13.16
N PRO A 88 32.70 0.78 -13.99
CA PRO A 88 32.90 1.02 -15.43
C PRO A 88 31.63 1.45 -16.19
N ALA A 89 30.44 1.04 -15.72
CA ALA A 89 29.18 1.43 -16.33
C ALA A 89 28.56 2.70 -15.70
N LEU A 90 28.77 2.90 -14.40
CA LEU A 90 28.17 3.97 -13.62
C LEU A 90 28.96 5.27 -13.64
N ASP A 91 30.29 5.19 -13.44
CA ASP A 91 31.14 6.38 -13.27
C ASP A 91 31.10 7.32 -14.50
N PRO A 92 31.18 6.84 -15.77
CA PRO A 92 31.02 7.72 -16.93
C PRO A 92 29.64 8.37 -17.05
N LEU A 93 28.60 7.73 -16.54
CA LEU A 93 27.25 8.31 -16.51
C LEU A 93 27.20 9.47 -15.50
N LEU A 94 27.73 9.27 -14.30
CA LEU A 94 27.76 10.28 -13.26
C LEU A 94 28.67 11.46 -13.63
N ASP A 95 29.83 11.20 -14.26
CA ASP A 95 30.74 12.24 -14.76
C ASP A 95 30.07 13.12 -15.83
N THR A 96 29.28 12.51 -16.72
CA THR A 96 28.56 13.24 -17.77
C THR A 96 27.44 14.10 -17.18
N LEU A 97 26.69 13.58 -16.20
CA LEU A 97 25.59 14.30 -15.54
C LEU A 97 26.13 15.38 -14.60
N SER A 98 27.28 15.14 -13.94
CA SER A 98 27.88 16.03 -12.95
C SER A 98 26.87 16.67 -11.99
N PRO A 99 26.00 15.86 -11.31
CA PRO A 99 24.86 16.38 -10.57
C PRO A 99 25.31 17.07 -9.28
N SER A 100 24.70 18.20 -8.95
CA SER A 100 24.88 18.92 -7.67
C SER A 100 23.89 18.44 -6.61
N ARG A 101 22.74 17.91 -7.02
CA ARG A 101 21.73 17.37 -6.12
C ARG A 101 21.08 16.12 -6.71
N VAL A 102 21.18 15.00 -5.96
CA VAL A 102 20.60 13.70 -6.34
C VAL A 102 19.56 13.27 -5.32
N LEU A 103 18.40 12.83 -5.79
CA LEU A 103 17.37 12.25 -4.93
C LEU A 103 17.44 10.72 -5.03
N LEU A 104 17.64 10.07 -3.90
CA LEU A 104 17.80 8.62 -3.78
C LEU A 104 16.44 7.95 -3.47
N ALA A 105 16.24 6.71 -3.93
CA ALA A 105 15.13 5.91 -3.49
C ALA A 105 15.07 5.83 -1.96
N ASP A 106 13.91 6.09 -1.36
CA ASP A 106 13.74 6.17 0.09
C ASP A 106 14.13 4.88 0.82
N ARG A 107 14.01 3.74 0.14
CA ARG A 107 14.36 2.40 0.65
C ARG A 107 15.64 1.84 0.04
N MET A 108 16.52 2.70 -0.49
CA MET A 108 17.83 2.27 -0.99
C MET A 108 18.66 1.69 0.15
N TRP A 109 19.28 0.53 -0.07
CA TRP A 109 20.19 -0.03 0.93
C TRP A 109 21.34 0.94 1.22
N ALA A 110 21.64 1.14 2.50
CA ALA A 110 22.66 2.09 2.95
C ALA A 110 24.02 1.90 2.24
N ARG A 111 24.41 0.65 1.93
CA ARG A 111 25.64 0.37 1.17
C ARG A 111 25.67 1.04 -0.19
N PHE A 112 24.55 1.11 -0.89
CA PHE A 112 24.47 1.74 -2.22
C PHE A 112 24.40 3.26 -2.12
N SER A 113 23.66 3.79 -1.15
CA SER A 113 23.63 5.24 -0.91
C SER A 113 25.00 5.79 -0.49
N LEU A 114 25.73 5.05 0.35
CA LEU A 114 27.11 5.42 0.72
C LEU A 114 28.07 5.36 -0.51
N ALA A 115 27.99 4.31 -1.31
CA ALA A 115 28.81 4.17 -2.51
C ALA A 115 28.54 5.27 -3.56
N LEU A 116 27.29 5.74 -3.70
CA LEU A 116 26.95 6.88 -4.54
C LEU A 116 27.52 8.19 -3.98
N ARG A 117 27.44 8.39 -2.65
CA ARG A 117 28.02 9.58 -2.00
C ARG A 117 29.53 9.66 -2.12
N GLU A 118 30.21 8.52 -2.07
CA GLU A 118 31.66 8.46 -2.31
C GLU A 118 32.04 8.86 -3.75
N ARG A 119 31.18 8.52 -4.74
CA ARG A 119 31.40 8.90 -6.16
C ARG A 119 31.06 10.36 -6.47
N LEU A 120 30.18 10.95 -5.68
CA LEU A 120 29.65 12.31 -5.85
C LEU A 120 29.90 13.13 -4.57
N PRO A 121 31.16 13.37 -4.19
CA PRO A 121 31.51 13.99 -2.89
C PRO A 121 31.00 15.44 -2.76
N ASP A 122 30.82 16.14 -3.87
CA ASP A 122 30.37 17.54 -3.90
C ASP A 122 28.83 17.67 -4.05
N ALA A 123 28.11 16.56 -4.28
CA ALA A 123 26.66 16.58 -4.44
C ALA A 123 25.95 16.54 -3.09
N SER A 124 24.80 17.20 -3.04
CA SER A 124 23.83 17.05 -1.96
C SER A 124 22.84 15.92 -2.28
N PHE A 125 22.28 15.30 -1.24
CA PHE A 125 21.37 14.18 -1.37
C PHE A 125 20.07 14.44 -0.65
N GLY A 126 18.94 14.02 -1.29
CA GLY A 126 17.59 14.03 -0.74
C GLY A 126 16.89 12.70 -1.02
N LEU A 127 15.59 12.65 -0.80
CA LEU A 127 14.75 11.46 -1.01
C LEU A 127 13.90 11.59 -2.28
N ALA A 128 13.74 10.49 -3.00
CA ALA A 128 12.95 10.44 -4.23
C ALA A 128 11.46 10.78 -3.97
N SER A 129 10.96 10.54 -2.77
CA SER A 129 9.62 10.91 -2.34
C SER A 129 9.32 12.41 -2.46
N GLU A 130 10.32 13.30 -2.43
CA GLU A 130 10.12 14.75 -2.69
C GLU A 130 9.46 15.00 -4.06
N VAL A 131 9.78 14.16 -5.03
CA VAL A 131 9.26 14.23 -6.42
C VAL A 131 8.17 13.21 -6.67
N LEU A 132 8.36 11.95 -6.25
CA LEU A 132 7.52 10.84 -6.64
C LEU A 132 6.26 10.71 -5.77
N SER A 133 6.30 11.01 -4.47
CA SER A 133 5.13 10.91 -3.60
C SER A 133 3.97 11.80 -4.08
N PRO A 134 4.16 13.08 -4.46
CA PRO A 134 3.06 13.88 -5.01
C PRO A 134 2.52 13.38 -6.36
N LEU A 135 3.31 12.63 -7.15
CA LEU A 135 2.87 12.04 -8.41
C LEU A 135 2.07 10.76 -8.17
N ARG A 136 2.58 9.86 -7.29
CA ARG A 136 1.96 8.58 -6.94
C ARG A 136 0.69 8.75 -6.12
N ARG A 137 0.58 9.82 -5.35
CA ARG A 137 -0.58 10.10 -4.51
C ARG A 137 -1.87 10.21 -5.32
N ARG A 138 -1.82 10.77 -6.53
CA ARG A 138 -2.98 10.89 -7.43
C ARG A 138 -2.88 9.84 -8.54
N LYS A 139 -3.75 8.86 -8.46
CA LYS A 139 -3.82 7.73 -9.40
C LYS A 139 -4.39 8.19 -10.74
N ASP A 140 -3.80 7.69 -11.81
CA ASP A 140 -4.41 7.79 -13.15
C ASP A 140 -5.47 6.68 -13.34
N ASP A 141 -6.24 6.77 -14.44
CA ASP A 141 -7.34 5.84 -14.71
C ASP A 141 -6.90 4.38 -14.71
N ARG A 142 -5.69 4.07 -15.25
CA ARG A 142 -5.17 2.71 -15.28
C ARG A 142 -4.84 2.20 -13.87
N GLU A 143 -4.31 3.06 -13.02
CA GLU A 143 -4.02 2.73 -11.62
C GLU A 143 -5.33 2.47 -10.85
N LEU A 144 -6.35 3.29 -11.09
CA LEU A 144 -7.67 3.13 -10.48
C LEU A 144 -8.36 1.84 -10.96
N ASP A 145 -8.24 1.49 -12.24
CA ASP A 145 -8.79 0.25 -12.78
C ASP A 145 -8.14 -0.99 -12.14
N ALA A 146 -6.81 -0.97 -11.94
CA ALA A 146 -6.10 -2.04 -11.25
C ALA A 146 -6.52 -2.16 -9.77
N LEU A 147 -6.66 -1.03 -9.06
CA LEU A 147 -7.15 -1.00 -7.67
C LEU A 147 -8.59 -1.52 -7.54
N ARG A 148 -9.48 -1.16 -8.49
CA ARG A 148 -10.84 -1.69 -8.54
C ARG A 148 -10.85 -3.20 -8.75
N ALA A 149 -10.05 -3.70 -9.71
CA ALA A 149 -9.95 -5.13 -9.98
C ALA A 149 -9.40 -5.91 -8.76
N ALA A 150 -8.42 -5.35 -8.04
CA ALA A 150 -7.93 -5.93 -6.79
C ALA A 150 -9.01 -5.93 -5.69
N GLY A 151 -9.79 -4.84 -5.58
CA GLY A 151 -10.94 -4.73 -4.68
C GLY A 151 -12.03 -5.75 -5.00
N ASP A 152 -12.36 -5.96 -6.27
CA ASP A 152 -13.34 -6.97 -6.72
C ASP A 152 -12.91 -8.39 -6.36
N ALA A 153 -11.61 -8.72 -6.47
CA ALA A 153 -11.06 -10.00 -6.06
C ALA A 153 -11.15 -10.23 -4.55
N ALA A 154 -10.85 -9.20 -3.75
CA ALA A 154 -11.03 -9.23 -2.29
C ALA A 154 -12.51 -9.39 -1.91
N ASP A 155 -13.40 -8.68 -2.58
CA ASP A 155 -14.84 -8.79 -2.38
C ASP A 155 -15.38 -10.18 -2.73
N ALA A 156 -14.89 -10.80 -3.80
CA ALA A 156 -15.25 -12.18 -4.14
C ALA A 156 -14.78 -13.15 -3.05
N THR A 157 -13.55 -12.98 -2.56
CA THR A 157 -13.00 -13.77 -1.46
C THR A 157 -13.81 -13.60 -0.18
N MET A 158 -14.23 -12.37 0.17
CA MET A 158 -15.09 -12.16 1.35
C MET A 158 -16.45 -12.84 1.21
N ARG A 159 -17.01 -12.92 0.00
CA ARG A 159 -18.24 -13.68 -0.25
C ARG A 159 -18.03 -15.19 -0.05
N ASP A 160 -16.92 -15.75 -0.50
CA ASP A 160 -16.56 -17.16 -0.27
C ASP A 160 -16.41 -17.45 1.24
N LEU A 161 -15.76 -16.54 1.99
CA LEU A 161 -15.60 -16.64 3.44
C LEU A 161 -16.95 -16.65 4.17
N ARG A 162 -17.86 -15.77 3.78
CA ARG A 162 -19.21 -15.75 4.35
C ARG A 162 -19.99 -17.01 4.03
N ALA A 163 -19.75 -17.63 2.87
CA ALA A 163 -20.40 -18.88 2.48
C ALA A 163 -19.96 -20.10 3.31
N LEU A 164 -18.80 -20.04 3.99
CA LEU A 164 -18.38 -21.10 4.92
C LEU A 164 -19.37 -21.25 6.07
N GLY A 165 -19.92 -20.15 6.60
CA GLY A 165 -20.83 -20.21 7.74
C GLY A 165 -20.25 -21.06 8.87
N ALA A 166 -21.03 -22.01 9.39
CA ALA A 166 -20.62 -22.90 10.48
C ALA A 166 -19.39 -23.79 10.16
N ASP A 167 -19.07 -24.02 8.89
CA ASP A 167 -17.94 -24.86 8.49
C ASP A 167 -16.57 -24.22 8.85
N ALA A 168 -16.55 -22.91 9.10
CA ALA A 168 -15.35 -22.25 9.61
C ALA A 168 -15.08 -22.51 11.10
N VAL A 169 -16.08 -22.97 11.86
CA VAL A 169 -15.91 -23.30 13.29
C VAL A 169 -15.08 -24.57 13.43
N GLY A 170 -14.00 -24.48 14.20
CA GLY A 170 -13.02 -25.56 14.37
C GLY A 170 -11.82 -25.48 13.43
N MET A 171 -11.86 -24.62 12.38
CA MET A 171 -10.64 -24.28 11.65
C MET A 171 -9.70 -23.49 12.57
N THR A 172 -8.39 -23.63 12.38
CA THR A 172 -7.43 -22.71 13.01
C THR A 172 -7.38 -21.37 12.27
N GLU A 173 -6.88 -20.32 12.91
CA GLU A 173 -6.62 -19.04 12.27
C GLU A 173 -5.70 -19.21 11.04
N ALA A 174 -4.67 -20.07 11.17
CA ALA A 174 -3.74 -20.38 10.08
C ALA A 174 -4.43 -21.12 8.92
N ASP A 175 -5.32 -22.08 9.19
CA ASP A 175 -6.08 -22.77 8.14
C ASP A 175 -7.00 -21.79 7.39
N LEU A 176 -7.67 -20.89 8.12
CA LEU A 176 -8.54 -19.90 7.49
C LEU A 176 -7.72 -18.86 6.71
N ALA A 177 -6.54 -18.45 7.20
CA ALA A 177 -5.64 -17.57 6.46
C ALA A 177 -5.18 -18.21 5.14
N ALA A 178 -4.77 -19.48 5.17
CA ALA A 178 -4.41 -20.23 3.96
C ALA A 178 -5.59 -20.35 2.97
N TYR A 179 -6.80 -20.59 3.47
CA TYR A 179 -8.00 -20.58 2.65
C TYR A 179 -8.25 -19.21 1.99
N ILE A 180 -8.08 -18.10 2.73
CA ILE A 180 -8.20 -16.75 2.19
C ILE A 180 -7.20 -16.55 1.04
N GLU A 181 -5.95 -16.91 1.23
CA GLU A 181 -4.88 -16.75 0.23
C GLU A 181 -5.18 -17.56 -1.05
N GLU A 182 -5.63 -18.80 -0.91
CA GLU A 182 -6.09 -19.62 -2.06
C GLU A 182 -7.27 -18.96 -2.79
N ARG A 183 -8.24 -18.41 -2.05
CA ARG A 183 -9.40 -17.75 -2.65
C ARG A 183 -9.03 -16.44 -3.36
N LEU A 184 -8.09 -15.66 -2.82
CA LEU A 184 -7.60 -14.44 -3.46
C LEU A 184 -7.01 -14.73 -4.84
N GLU A 185 -6.19 -15.77 -4.98
CA GLU A 185 -5.64 -16.20 -6.27
C GLU A 185 -6.73 -16.73 -7.21
N ALA A 186 -7.64 -17.57 -6.70
CA ALA A 186 -8.74 -18.12 -7.49
C ALA A 186 -9.71 -17.04 -8.01
N ASN A 187 -9.82 -15.92 -7.30
CA ASN A 187 -10.67 -14.78 -7.65
C ASN A 187 -9.95 -13.72 -8.50
N GLY A 188 -8.74 -14.03 -9.00
CA GLY A 188 -8.03 -13.20 -10.00
C GLY A 188 -6.88 -12.36 -9.44
N GLY A 189 -6.53 -12.52 -8.18
CA GLY A 189 -5.33 -11.93 -7.60
C GLY A 189 -4.05 -12.61 -8.06
N THR A 190 -2.93 -11.89 -7.97
CA THR A 190 -1.59 -12.38 -8.35
C THR A 190 -0.69 -12.65 -7.14
N GLY A 191 -1.28 -12.87 -5.97
CA GLY A 191 -0.61 -13.08 -4.70
C GLY A 191 -1.09 -12.10 -3.64
N VAL A 192 -0.70 -12.35 -2.39
CA VAL A 192 -1.10 -11.51 -1.25
C VAL A 192 -0.45 -10.11 -1.31
N ALA A 193 -1.19 -9.11 -0.91
CA ALA A 193 -0.67 -7.73 -0.82
C ALA A 193 0.22 -7.56 0.43
N PHE A 194 -0.16 -8.25 1.52
CA PHE A 194 0.50 -8.30 2.82
C PHE A 194 0.13 -9.61 3.54
N GLY A 195 0.71 -9.89 4.69
CA GLY A 195 0.39 -11.09 5.46
C GLY A 195 -1.06 -11.08 5.95
N THR A 196 -1.83 -12.10 5.58
CA THR A 196 -3.24 -12.26 5.96
C THR A 196 -3.41 -12.37 7.47
N ILE A 197 -4.26 -11.52 8.04
CA ILE A 197 -4.58 -11.52 9.47
C ILE A 197 -5.92 -12.19 9.71
N VAL A 198 -5.91 -13.25 10.51
CA VAL A 198 -7.11 -13.87 11.08
C VAL A 198 -6.97 -13.85 12.59
N GLY A 199 -7.71 -12.97 13.25
CA GLY A 199 -7.69 -12.81 14.71
C GLY A 199 -9.00 -13.27 15.35
N ALA A 200 -9.03 -14.48 15.91
CA ALA A 200 -10.23 -15.06 16.53
C ALA A 200 -10.32 -14.70 18.02
N GLY A 201 -11.50 -14.23 18.47
CA GLY A 201 -11.76 -13.87 19.86
C GLY A 201 -10.71 -12.90 20.44
N PRO A 202 -9.99 -13.27 21.53
CA PRO A 202 -8.97 -12.39 22.14
C PRO A 202 -7.83 -11.98 21.21
N ASN A 203 -7.47 -12.82 20.24
CA ASN A 203 -6.40 -12.51 19.28
C ASN A 203 -6.79 -11.33 18.35
N GLY A 204 -8.07 -11.14 18.08
CA GLY A 204 -8.55 -9.97 17.33
C GLY A 204 -8.32 -8.63 18.05
N ALA A 205 -7.97 -8.64 19.35
CA ALA A 205 -7.61 -7.44 20.10
C ALA A 205 -6.18 -6.93 19.79
N ASP A 206 -5.37 -7.70 19.08
CA ASP A 206 -4.08 -7.27 18.54
C ASP A 206 -4.24 -6.89 17.05
N PRO A 207 -4.11 -5.60 16.67
CA PRO A 207 -4.25 -5.17 15.28
C PRO A 207 -3.26 -5.81 14.31
N HIS A 208 -2.11 -6.27 14.80
CA HIS A 208 -1.03 -6.89 14.02
C HIS A 208 -0.84 -8.38 14.32
N HIS A 209 -1.91 -9.04 14.80
CA HIS A 209 -1.89 -10.45 15.13
C HIS A 209 -1.37 -11.31 13.97
N ALA A 210 -0.48 -12.24 14.27
CA ALA A 210 -0.06 -13.27 13.32
C ALA A 210 -0.96 -14.50 13.49
N SER A 211 -1.65 -14.90 12.41
CA SER A 211 -2.57 -16.05 12.39
C SER A 211 -1.88 -17.32 12.86
N GLY A 212 -2.44 -18.01 13.85
CA GLY A 212 -1.84 -19.15 14.53
C GLY A 212 -2.75 -20.37 14.63
N GLU A 213 -2.43 -21.24 15.60
CA GLU A 213 -3.10 -22.52 15.85
C GLU A 213 -4.40 -22.39 16.68
N ARG A 214 -4.83 -21.17 17.01
CA ARG A 214 -6.09 -20.98 17.73
C ARG A 214 -7.27 -21.35 16.86
N GLU A 215 -8.13 -22.25 17.38
CA GLU A 215 -9.39 -22.63 16.72
C GLU A 215 -10.44 -21.51 16.81
N ILE A 216 -11.17 -21.31 15.73
CA ILE A 216 -12.35 -20.44 15.64
C ILE A 216 -13.53 -21.13 16.36
N ARG A 217 -14.22 -20.39 17.22
CA ARG A 217 -15.33 -20.92 18.02
C ARG A 217 -16.65 -20.22 17.70
N ALA A 218 -17.75 -20.94 17.84
CA ALA A 218 -19.08 -20.36 17.70
C ALA A 218 -19.31 -19.21 18.69
N GLY A 219 -19.92 -18.11 18.24
CA GLY A 219 -20.19 -16.92 19.02
C GLY A 219 -18.98 -15.98 19.22
N GLU A 220 -17.79 -16.36 18.77
CA GLU A 220 -16.59 -15.49 18.82
C GLU A 220 -16.50 -14.60 17.57
N PRO A 221 -16.14 -13.31 17.74
CA PRO A 221 -15.79 -12.47 16.61
C PRO A 221 -14.43 -12.87 16.04
N VAL A 222 -14.31 -12.77 14.72
CA VAL A 222 -13.07 -13.02 13.98
C VAL A 222 -12.78 -11.79 13.12
N VAL A 223 -11.64 -11.15 13.35
CA VAL A 223 -11.10 -10.10 12.48
C VAL A 223 -10.44 -10.79 11.30
N LEU A 224 -10.85 -10.42 10.09
CA LEU A 224 -10.32 -10.89 8.81
C LEU A 224 -9.79 -9.68 8.07
N ASP A 225 -8.47 -9.60 7.92
CA ASP A 225 -7.79 -8.50 7.24
C ASP A 225 -6.86 -9.07 6.17
N PHE A 226 -7.15 -8.76 4.91
CA PHE A 226 -6.49 -9.36 3.77
C PHE A 226 -6.58 -8.49 2.53
N GLY A 227 -5.62 -8.71 1.65
CA GLY A 227 -5.56 -8.05 0.36
C GLY A 227 -4.78 -8.87 -0.68
N THR A 228 -5.07 -8.61 -1.95
CA THR A 228 -4.36 -9.20 -3.08
C THR A 228 -3.83 -8.11 -3.99
N ARG A 229 -3.11 -8.50 -5.06
CA ARG A 229 -2.62 -7.58 -6.10
C ARG A 229 -3.19 -7.92 -7.45
N VAL A 230 -3.49 -6.87 -8.22
CA VAL A 230 -3.77 -6.95 -9.67
C VAL A 230 -2.95 -5.86 -10.35
N ASP A 231 -2.23 -6.19 -11.41
CA ASP A 231 -1.32 -5.26 -12.11
C ASP A 231 -0.40 -4.47 -11.15
N ALA A 232 0.14 -5.13 -10.12
CA ALA A 232 0.97 -4.61 -9.05
C ALA A 232 0.26 -3.73 -7.99
N TYR A 233 -1.01 -3.36 -8.17
CA TYR A 233 -1.79 -2.55 -7.24
C TYR A 233 -2.52 -3.43 -6.22
N PRO A 234 -2.43 -3.14 -4.91
CA PRO A 234 -3.05 -3.93 -3.86
C PRO A 234 -4.52 -3.57 -3.64
N SER A 235 -5.30 -4.56 -3.17
CA SER A 235 -6.49 -4.31 -2.35
C SER A 235 -6.13 -4.36 -0.87
N ASP A 236 -7.01 -3.81 -0.06
CA ASP A 236 -6.97 -3.84 1.39
C ASP A 236 -8.40 -3.87 1.93
N GLN A 237 -8.74 -4.88 2.74
CA GLN A 237 -10.09 -5.03 3.26
C GLN A 237 -10.08 -5.73 4.61
N THR A 238 -10.70 -5.10 5.61
CA THR A 238 -10.97 -5.74 6.89
C THR A 238 -12.47 -5.90 7.13
N ARG A 239 -12.85 -7.08 7.61
CA ARG A 239 -14.18 -7.36 8.17
C ARG A 239 -14.05 -8.09 9.51
N THR A 240 -14.94 -7.76 10.45
CA THR A 240 -15.08 -8.54 11.68
C THR A 240 -16.40 -9.28 11.64
N VAL A 241 -16.34 -10.60 11.64
CA VAL A 241 -17.50 -11.48 11.47
C VAL A 241 -17.66 -12.50 12.60
N VAL A 242 -18.83 -13.10 12.69
CA VAL A 242 -19.12 -14.27 13.54
C VAL A 242 -19.67 -15.35 12.62
N PHE A 243 -18.96 -16.45 12.49
CA PHE A 243 -19.29 -17.52 11.53
C PHE A 243 -20.52 -18.34 11.95
N ASP A 244 -20.70 -18.57 13.26
CA ASP A 244 -21.87 -19.30 13.80
C ASP A 244 -22.15 -18.83 15.24
N GLY A 245 -23.37 -19.02 15.72
CA GLY A 245 -23.78 -18.66 17.07
C GLY A 245 -24.08 -17.17 17.25
N GLU A 246 -24.27 -16.77 18.50
CA GLU A 246 -24.60 -15.40 18.87
C GLU A 246 -23.45 -14.79 19.69
N PRO A 247 -22.90 -13.67 19.26
CA PRO A 247 -21.85 -12.99 20.02
C PRO A 247 -22.43 -12.24 21.23
N SER A 248 -21.52 -11.76 22.10
CA SER A 248 -21.91 -10.95 23.26
C SER A 248 -22.60 -9.65 22.85
N GLU A 249 -23.44 -9.12 23.74
CA GLU A 249 -24.06 -7.81 23.53
C GLU A 249 -23.03 -6.67 23.43
N GLU A 250 -21.91 -6.79 24.15
CA GLU A 250 -20.83 -5.81 24.09
C GLU A 250 -20.20 -5.80 22.70
N PHE A 251 -19.93 -6.97 22.12
CA PHE A 251 -19.43 -7.04 20.75
C PHE A 251 -20.37 -6.34 19.76
N ARG A 252 -21.68 -6.59 19.87
CA ARG A 252 -22.66 -5.94 18.98
C ARG A 252 -22.60 -4.42 19.09
N ARG A 253 -22.53 -3.87 20.31
CA ARG A 253 -22.39 -2.42 20.53
C ARG A 253 -21.10 -1.86 19.93
N VAL A 254 -19.96 -2.53 20.15
CA VAL A 254 -18.66 -2.12 19.59
C VAL A 254 -18.69 -2.19 18.07
N HIS A 255 -19.20 -3.29 17.51
CA HIS A 255 -19.29 -3.46 16.06
C HIS A 255 -20.17 -2.39 15.40
N ASP A 256 -21.31 -2.05 15.99
CA ASP A 256 -22.20 -1.00 15.49
C ASP A 256 -21.51 0.38 15.56
N ALA A 257 -20.76 0.67 16.62
CA ALA A 257 -19.98 1.92 16.75
C ALA A 257 -18.88 2.02 15.68
N VAL A 258 -18.10 0.96 15.47
CA VAL A 258 -17.04 0.93 14.44
C VAL A 258 -17.63 1.04 13.02
N ARG A 259 -18.75 0.35 12.76
CA ARG A 259 -19.43 0.43 11.47
C ARG A 259 -19.98 1.84 11.18
N GLU A 260 -20.54 2.52 12.19
CA GLU A 260 -20.99 3.90 12.06
C GLU A 260 -19.80 4.84 11.87
N ALA A 261 -18.71 4.64 12.63
CA ALA A 261 -17.48 5.44 12.49
C ALA A 261 -16.91 5.35 11.07
N GLN A 262 -16.82 4.12 10.51
CA GLN A 262 -16.39 3.89 9.14
C GLN A 262 -17.33 4.56 8.13
N SER A 263 -18.63 4.48 8.35
CA SER A 263 -19.63 5.12 7.46
C SER A 263 -19.51 6.64 7.49
N ARG A 264 -19.31 7.24 8.67
CA ARG A 264 -19.14 8.69 8.84
C ARG A 264 -17.84 9.18 8.23
N ALA A 265 -16.74 8.45 8.44
CA ALA A 265 -15.46 8.78 7.84
C ALA A 265 -15.52 8.78 6.32
N VAL A 266 -16.10 7.72 5.71
CA VAL A 266 -16.26 7.66 4.25
C VAL A 266 -17.19 8.78 3.73
N ALA A 267 -18.26 9.09 4.43
CA ALA A 267 -19.16 10.19 4.05
C ALA A 267 -18.51 11.58 4.18
N ALA A 268 -17.43 11.71 4.96
CA ALA A 268 -16.66 12.94 5.08
C ALA A 268 -15.57 13.10 3.99
N VAL A 269 -15.40 12.10 3.12
CA VAL A 269 -14.40 12.16 2.04
C VAL A 269 -14.97 12.94 0.87
N GLU A 270 -14.46 14.16 0.69
CA GLU A 270 -14.77 15.06 -0.43
C GLU A 270 -13.48 15.74 -0.91
N PRO A 271 -13.40 16.14 -2.18
CA PRO A 271 -12.28 16.96 -2.64
C PRO A 271 -12.25 18.30 -1.90
N GLY A 272 -11.05 18.71 -1.48
CA GLY A 272 -10.85 19.98 -0.77
C GLY A 272 -10.89 19.89 0.76
N VAL A 273 -11.37 18.79 1.35
CA VAL A 273 -11.25 18.58 2.82
C VAL A 273 -9.85 18.11 3.18
N THR A 274 -9.49 18.19 4.46
CA THR A 274 -8.19 17.68 4.94
C THR A 274 -8.28 16.21 5.33
N ALA A 275 -7.18 15.46 5.19
CA ALA A 275 -7.07 14.07 5.64
C ALA A 275 -7.40 13.93 7.13
N GLY A 276 -6.97 14.90 7.96
CA GLY A 276 -7.29 14.93 9.39
C GLY A 276 -8.78 15.14 9.70
N SER A 277 -9.57 15.71 8.79
CA SER A 277 -11.02 15.84 8.98
C SER A 277 -11.75 14.51 8.85
N VAL A 278 -11.25 13.62 7.98
CA VAL A 278 -11.78 12.25 7.83
C VAL A 278 -11.48 11.41 9.07
N ASP A 279 -10.25 11.50 9.61
CA ASP A 279 -9.90 10.85 10.89
C ASP A 279 -10.80 11.33 12.02
N ARG A 280 -11.02 12.64 12.14
CA ARG A 280 -11.89 13.21 13.16
C ARG A 280 -13.31 12.67 13.08
N ALA A 281 -13.87 12.54 11.88
CA ALA A 281 -15.23 12.03 11.70
C ALA A 281 -15.40 10.58 12.22
N ALA A 282 -14.36 9.75 12.10
CA ALA A 282 -14.35 8.41 12.70
C ALA A 282 -14.21 8.45 14.22
N ARG A 283 -13.24 9.25 14.74
CA ARG A 283 -12.92 9.31 16.16
C ARG A 283 -14.07 9.82 16.99
N GLU A 284 -14.76 10.87 16.57
CA GLU A 284 -15.92 11.43 17.28
C GLU A 284 -16.98 10.35 17.55
N VAL A 285 -17.28 9.50 16.60
CA VAL A 285 -18.26 8.41 16.78
C VAL A 285 -17.80 7.39 17.82
N ILE A 286 -16.51 6.99 17.77
CA ILE A 286 -15.95 5.99 18.69
C ILE A 286 -15.83 6.58 20.11
N GLU A 287 -15.47 7.86 20.25
CA GLU A 287 -15.40 8.60 21.51
C GLU A 287 -16.79 8.74 22.15
N ASP A 288 -17.80 9.14 21.38
CA ASP A 288 -19.19 9.25 21.83
C ASP A 288 -19.76 7.89 22.29
N ALA A 289 -19.30 6.80 21.68
CA ALA A 289 -19.65 5.44 22.11
C ALA A 289 -18.89 4.98 23.37
N GLY A 290 -17.94 5.78 23.89
CA GLY A 290 -17.17 5.50 25.11
C GLY A 290 -15.95 4.60 24.89
N TYR A 291 -15.45 4.48 23.63
CA TYR A 291 -14.31 3.62 23.28
C TYR A 291 -13.10 4.41 22.75
N GLY A 292 -13.03 5.73 22.93
CA GLY A 292 -11.96 6.58 22.39
C GLY A 292 -10.56 6.08 22.72
N ASP A 293 -10.29 5.67 23.99
CA ASP A 293 -9.01 5.11 24.43
C ASP A 293 -8.67 3.73 23.82
N ARG A 294 -9.59 3.14 23.07
CA ARG A 294 -9.47 1.82 22.43
C ARG A 294 -9.29 1.90 20.92
N PHE A 295 -9.32 3.09 20.34
CA PHE A 295 -8.97 3.34 18.95
C PHE A 295 -7.52 3.87 18.89
N VAL A 296 -6.57 2.95 18.80
CA VAL A 296 -5.14 3.16 19.08
C VAL A 296 -4.28 3.46 17.86
N HIS A 297 -4.86 3.47 16.65
CA HIS A 297 -4.13 3.74 15.40
C HIS A 297 -4.78 4.87 14.59
N ARG A 298 -4.15 5.26 13.49
CA ARG A 298 -4.72 6.20 12.50
C ARG A 298 -5.98 5.60 11.85
N THR A 299 -6.85 6.44 11.32
CA THR A 299 -8.07 5.98 10.62
C THR A 299 -7.78 5.34 9.27
N GLY A 300 -6.59 5.56 8.70
CA GLY A 300 -6.21 4.95 7.44
C GLY A 300 -4.89 5.48 6.88
N HIS A 301 -4.52 4.94 5.74
CA HIS A 301 -3.29 5.26 5.00
C HIS A 301 -3.55 5.29 3.50
N GLY A 302 -2.77 6.07 2.76
CA GLY A 302 -2.76 6.03 1.32
C GLY A 302 -2.42 4.64 0.79
N VAL A 303 -3.00 4.29 -0.34
CA VAL A 303 -2.78 3.03 -1.05
C VAL A 303 -2.47 3.30 -2.51
N GLY A 304 -1.50 2.59 -3.05
CA GLY A 304 -1.07 2.65 -4.45
C GLY A 304 -0.20 1.45 -4.76
N LEU A 305 0.96 1.62 -5.40
CA LEU A 305 1.90 0.53 -5.60
C LEU A 305 2.42 -0.05 -4.28
N ASP A 306 2.61 0.81 -3.27
CA ASP A 306 2.79 0.34 -1.89
C ASP A 306 1.43 0.20 -1.20
N VAL A 307 1.31 -0.77 -0.30
CA VAL A 307 0.14 -0.91 0.59
C VAL A 307 0.00 0.34 1.46
N HIS A 308 1.13 0.82 1.98
CA HIS A 308 1.18 2.05 2.77
C HIS A 308 1.94 3.15 2.03
N GLU A 309 1.24 4.21 1.63
CA GLU A 309 1.81 5.42 1.07
C GLU A 309 1.05 6.68 1.55
N ALA A 310 1.45 7.85 1.12
CA ALA A 310 0.72 9.08 1.46
C ALA A 310 -0.63 9.18 0.67
N PRO A 311 -1.66 9.82 1.29
CA PRO A 311 -1.67 10.52 2.57
C PRO A 311 -2.02 9.60 3.75
N ASP A 312 -1.50 9.89 4.95
CA ASP A 312 -2.00 9.31 6.19
C ASP A 312 -3.32 9.96 6.60
N ILE A 313 -4.33 9.15 6.92
CA ILE A 313 -5.61 9.61 7.46
C ILE A 313 -5.50 9.61 8.99
N VAL A 314 -4.97 10.69 9.53
CA VAL A 314 -4.62 10.83 10.94
C VAL A 314 -4.90 12.23 11.46
N ALA A 315 -5.17 12.35 12.73
CA ALA A 315 -5.42 13.63 13.40
C ALA A 315 -4.33 14.66 13.09
N GLY A 316 -4.74 15.87 12.72
CA GLY A 316 -3.83 16.99 12.45
C GLY A 316 -3.14 16.95 11.07
N ASN A 317 -3.40 15.94 10.22
CA ASN A 317 -2.88 15.97 8.86
C ASN A 317 -3.66 16.97 8.00
N GLU A 318 -2.98 18.06 7.61
CA GLU A 318 -3.55 19.14 6.80
C GLU A 318 -3.47 18.89 5.28
N THR A 319 -3.05 17.70 4.85
CA THR A 319 -3.06 17.35 3.43
C THR A 319 -4.47 17.47 2.89
N VAL A 320 -4.64 18.34 1.90
CA VAL A 320 -5.92 18.51 1.20
C VAL A 320 -6.14 17.31 0.29
N LEU A 321 -7.32 16.71 0.38
CA LEU A 321 -7.72 15.60 -0.47
C LEU A 321 -8.06 16.09 -1.88
N GLU A 322 -7.50 15.41 -2.88
CA GLU A 322 -7.66 15.74 -4.28
C GLU A 322 -8.20 14.53 -5.06
N PRO A 323 -8.97 14.73 -6.15
CA PRO A 323 -9.41 13.62 -7.00
C PRO A 323 -8.26 12.72 -7.46
N GLY A 324 -8.50 11.40 -7.42
CA GLY A 324 -7.51 10.37 -7.71
C GLY A 324 -6.66 9.92 -6.50
N MET A 325 -6.80 10.53 -5.32
CA MET A 325 -6.20 9.99 -4.10
C MET A 325 -6.98 8.76 -3.64
N VAL A 326 -6.26 7.70 -3.25
CA VAL A 326 -6.81 6.45 -2.72
C VAL A 326 -6.19 6.16 -1.37
N PHE A 327 -7.02 5.79 -0.41
CA PHE A 327 -6.59 5.46 0.96
C PHE A 327 -7.58 4.50 1.64
N SER A 328 -7.12 3.82 2.71
CA SER A 328 -7.99 3.03 3.57
C SER A 328 -8.80 3.90 4.52
N VAL A 329 -9.99 3.43 4.88
CA VAL A 329 -10.80 3.96 5.99
C VAL A 329 -11.15 2.78 6.88
N GLU A 330 -10.40 2.64 7.98
CA GLU A 330 -10.29 1.42 8.79
C GLU A 330 -10.42 1.65 10.31
N PRO A 331 -11.38 2.41 10.82
CA PRO A 331 -11.50 2.58 12.26
C PRO A 331 -11.65 1.23 12.98
N GLY A 332 -11.05 1.14 14.18
CA GLY A 332 -11.08 -0.08 14.98
C GLY A 332 -11.14 0.19 16.47
N VAL A 333 -11.70 -0.76 17.22
CA VAL A 333 -11.75 -0.77 18.68
C VAL A 333 -11.21 -2.10 19.17
N TYR A 334 -10.23 -2.07 20.06
CA TYR A 334 -9.52 -3.24 20.55
C TYR A 334 -9.62 -3.36 22.06
N LEU A 335 -10.30 -4.42 22.52
CA LEU A 335 -10.53 -4.69 23.93
C LEU A 335 -9.61 -5.83 24.39
N PRO A 336 -8.47 -5.52 25.05
CA PRO A 336 -7.48 -6.54 25.42
C PRO A 336 -8.10 -7.76 26.12
N ASP A 337 -7.57 -8.95 25.79
CA ASP A 337 -8.00 -10.25 26.31
C ASP A 337 -9.46 -10.63 25.98
N ARG A 338 -10.14 -9.86 25.12
CA ARG A 338 -11.54 -10.10 24.76
C ARG A 338 -11.76 -10.24 23.27
N PHE A 339 -11.68 -9.15 22.52
CA PHE A 339 -11.82 -9.12 21.06
C PHE A 339 -11.43 -7.75 20.50
N GLY A 340 -11.21 -7.70 19.20
CA GLY A 340 -11.15 -6.48 18.41
C GLY A 340 -12.27 -6.41 17.38
N VAL A 341 -12.52 -5.19 16.90
CA VAL A 341 -13.38 -4.92 15.74
C VAL A 341 -12.68 -3.92 14.86
N ARG A 342 -12.47 -4.25 13.59
CA ARG A 342 -12.05 -3.33 12.51
C ARG A 342 -12.94 -3.54 11.31
N ILE A 343 -13.35 -2.47 10.66
CA ILE A 343 -14.09 -2.47 9.40
C ILE A 343 -13.41 -1.49 8.47
N GLU A 344 -12.99 -1.96 7.33
CA GLU A 344 -12.16 -1.24 6.38
C GLU A 344 -12.67 -1.37 4.97
N ASP A 345 -12.62 -0.27 4.24
CA ASP A 345 -12.72 -0.20 2.79
C ASP A 345 -11.65 0.74 2.23
N LEU A 346 -11.15 0.43 1.05
CA LEU A 346 -10.43 1.41 0.25
C LEU A 346 -11.41 2.41 -0.37
N VAL A 347 -11.00 3.68 -0.39
CA VAL A 347 -11.81 4.79 -0.89
C VAL A 347 -10.98 5.63 -1.84
N VAL A 348 -11.52 5.96 -3.01
CA VAL A 348 -10.96 6.94 -3.94
C VAL A 348 -11.73 8.26 -3.85
N VAL A 349 -11.01 9.37 -3.82
CA VAL A 349 -11.59 10.72 -3.95
C VAL A 349 -11.97 10.95 -5.40
N THR A 350 -13.22 11.30 -5.66
CA THR A 350 -13.74 11.66 -6.99
C THR A 350 -13.84 13.18 -7.15
N GLU A 351 -14.30 13.67 -8.31
CA GLU A 351 -14.49 15.12 -8.55
C GLU A 351 -15.56 15.74 -7.65
N ASP A 352 -16.53 14.94 -7.20
CA ASP A 352 -17.73 15.39 -6.47
C ASP A 352 -18.01 14.63 -5.17
N GLY A 353 -17.03 13.84 -4.67
CA GLY A 353 -17.18 13.07 -3.44
C GLY A 353 -16.19 11.93 -3.33
N SER A 354 -16.68 10.71 -3.11
CA SER A 354 -15.86 9.52 -3.00
C SER A 354 -16.55 8.26 -3.54
N GLU A 355 -15.73 7.29 -3.96
CA GLU A 355 -16.14 5.94 -4.36
C GLU A 355 -15.44 4.92 -3.45
N ARG A 356 -16.18 3.93 -2.93
CA ARG A 356 -15.57 2.77 -2.28
C ARG A 356 -15.09 1.78 -3.33
N LEU A 357 -13.96 1.15 -3.08
CA LEU A 357 -13.43 0.07 -3.92
C LEU A 357 -13.78 -1.32 -3.35
N ASN A 358 -14.41 -1.39 -2.18
CA ASN A 358 -14.89 -2.61 -1.55
C ASN A 358 -16.39 -2.48 -1.29
N HIS A 359 -17.15 -3.49 -1.69
CA HIS A 359 -18.62 -3.46 -1.71
C HIS A 359 -19.29 -4.55 -0.88
N THR A 360 -18.51 -5.40 -0.17
CA THR A 360 -19.06 -6.45 0.67
C THR A 360 -19.77 -5.90 1.89
N ASP A 361 -20.76 -6.67 2.38
CA ASP A 361 -21.51 -6.35 3.58
C ASP A 361 -20.57 -6.13 4.78
N ARG A 362 -20.85 -5.11 5.57
CA ARG A 362 -20.10 -4.73 6.77
C ARG A 362 -20.76 -5.22 8.06
N ARG A 363 -21.85 -5.99 7.97
CA ARG A 363 -22.47 -6.64 9.12
C ARG A 363 -21.62 -7.81 9.59
N TRP A 364 -21.69 -8.10 10.89
CA TRP A 364 -20.92 -9.18 11.51
C TRP A 364 -21.47 -10.59 11.21
N ARG A 365 -22.76 -10.71 10.93
CA ARG A 365 -23.38 -12.02 10.65
C ARG A 365 -23.04 -12.45 9.22
N VAL A 366 -22.48 -13.65 9.08
CA VAL A 366 -22.21 -14.29 7.78
C VAL A 366 -23.45 -14.94 7.21
#